data_6b10db3d33a4c1015793453d89d806c7
#
_entry.id   6b10db3d33a4c1015793453d89d806c7
#
_cell.length_a   1.000
_cell.length_b   1.000
_cell.length_c   1.000
_cell.angle_alpha   90.00
_cell.angle_beta   90.00
_cell.angle_gamma   90.00
#
_symmetry.space_group_name_H-M   'P 1'
#
loop_
_entity.id
_entity.type
_entity.pdbx_description
1 polymer ?
#
loop_
_entity_poly.entity_id
_entity_poly.type
_entity_poly.pdbx_seq_one_letter_code
_entity_poly.pdbx_strand_id
1 'polypeptide(L)'
;VGPSKLNRLAALNGRVKLAVTADSADTVAGYAGEFAGAERGLTVLVECDTGGGRCGVQSPAQALALARQIELADGLRFGGLMTYPPLHDGAAAERWLRETLALLRGAGIEVPVISSGNTPDMWATGESVVTERRPGTYIYYDRFQVEHGAATWADCALSVLATVVSRPTATRVILDAGSKALSSDTLGLSGHGILAGTELVLTALSEEHGVIEMPEAADTPRIGERVRIIPNHACVVSNLFDAVNLVRGDEVLETLAVAARGRVD
;
A
#
# COMPACT_ATOMS: atom_id res chain seq x y z
N VAL A 1 7.97 -9.10 -15.21
CA VAL A 1 8.09 -9.42 -16.63
C VAL A 1 9.44 -8.93 -17.15
N GLY A 2 10.06 -9.67 -18.08
CA GLY A 2 11.36 -9.41 -18.65
C GLY A 2 12.47 -10.28 -18.07
N PRO A 3 13.53 -10.61 -18.87
CA PRO A 3 14.53 -11.62 -18.51
C PRO A 3 15.23 -11.36 -17.19
N SER A 4 15.63 -10.12 -16.92
CA SER A 4 16.32 -9.77 -15.68
C SER A 4 15.48 -10.04 -14.42
N LYS A 5 14.16 -9.69 -14.48
CA LYS A 5 13.25 -9.95 -13.35
C LYS A 5 12.91 -11.43 -13.21
N LEU A 6 12.81 -12.17 -14.32
CA LEU A 6 12.56 -13.61 -14.30
C LEU A 6 13.74 -14.36 -13.69
N ASN A 7 14.98 -14.07 -14.09
CA ASN A 7 16.19 -14.67 -13.50
C ASN A 7 16.28 -14.39 -11.98
N ARG A 8 15.99 -13.17 -11.56
CA ARG A 8 15.95 -12.79 -10.14
C ARG A 8 14.86 -13.56 -9.40
N LEU A 9 13.70 -13.75 -10.03
CA LEU A 9 12.58 -14.51 -9.48
C LEU A 9 12.96 -15.99 -9.26
N ALA A 10 13.60 -16.62 -10.25
CA ALA A 10 14.07 -17.99 -10.15
C ALA A 10 15.10 -18.17 -9.03
N ALA A 11 16.09 -17.28 -8.95
CA ALA A 11 17.09 -17.29 -7.89
C ALA A 11 16.45 -17.12 -6.48
N LEU A 12 15.42 -16.29 -6.36
CA LEU A 12 14.70 -16.08 -5.11
C LEU A 12 13.84 -17.28 -4.74
N ASN A 13 13.12 -17.88 -5.72
CA ASN A 13 12.29 -19.06 -5.49
C ASN A 13 13.09 -20.27 -4.98
N GLY A 14 14.35 -20.39 -5.37
CA GLY A 14 15.27 -21.41 -4.84
C GLY A 14 15.59 -21.24 -3.34
N ARG A 15 15.44 -20.05 -2.80
CA ARG A 15 15.83 -19.69 -1.43
C ARG A 15 14.66 -19.57 -0.45
N VAL A 16 13.49 -19.18 -0.95
CA VAL A 16 12.30 -18.93 -0.11
C VAL A 16 11.06 -19.56 -0.74
N LYS A 17 10.03 -19.82 0.05
CA LYS A 17 8.71 -20.18 -0.46
C LYS A 17 8.07 -18.93 -1.04
N LEU A 18 8.05 -18.84 -2.38
CA LEU A 18 7.63 -17.66 -3.12
C LEU A 18 6.28 -17.88 -3.79
N ALA A 19 5.45 -16.84 -3.80
CA ALA A 19 4.27 -16.73 -4.64
C ALA A 19 4.29 -15.39 -5.37
N VAL A 20 3.78 -15.37 -6.58
CA VAL A 20 3.65 -14.18 -7.43
C VAL A 20 2.26 -14.08 -8.00
N THR A 21 1.93 -12.95 -8.63
CA THR A 21 0.66 -12.76 -9.34
C THR A 21 0.84 -12.71 -10.84
N ALA A 22 -0.22 -13.05 -11.56
CA ALA A 22 -0.34 -12.86 -13.00
C ALA A 22 -1.79 -12.47 -13.33
N ASP A 23 -1.95 -11.60 -14.32
CA ASP A 23 -3.24 -11.16 -14.87
C ASP A 23 -3.35 -11.35 -16.38
N SER A 24 -2.33 -11.91 -17.01
CA SER A 24 -2.28 -12.11 -18.46
C SER A 24 -1.61 -13.43 -18.86
N ALA A 25 -2.02 -13.94 -20.01
CA ALA A 25 -1.41 -15.14 -20.61
C ALA A 25 0.09 -14.96 -20.89
N ASP A 26 0.51 -13.74 -21.28
CA ASP A 26 1.90 -13.44 -21.58
C ASP A 26 2.76 -13.50 -20.32
N THR A 27 2.25 -13.02 -19.18
CA THR A 27 2.94 -13.12 -17.89
C THR A 27 3.07 -14.57 -17.46
N VAL A 28 2.02 -15.38 -17.60
CA VAL A 28 2.05 -16.82 -17.30
C VAL A 28 3.03 -17.57 -18.23
N ALA A 29 3.03 -17.26 -19.52
CA ALA A 29 3.98 -17.84 -20.48
C ALA A 29 5.44 -17.51 -20.13
N GLY A 30 5.70 -16.26 -19.69
CA GLY A 30 7.01 -15.85 -19.21
C GLY A 30 7.48 -16.66 -17.99
N TYR A 31 6.59 -16.87 -17.02
CA TYR A 31 6.88 -17.71 -15.86
C TYR A 31 7.10 -19.18 -16.27
N ALA A 32 6.23 -19.73 -17.11
CA ALA A 32 6.35 -21.10 -17.58
C ALA A 32 7.68 -21.35 -18.29
N GLY A 33 8.11 -20.42 -19.16
CA GLY A 33 9.40 -20.51 -19.83
C GLY A 33 10.61 -20.52 -18.90
N GLU A 34 10.54 -19.77 -17.80
CA GLU A 34 11.63 -19.69 -16.81
C GLU A 34 11.66 -20.89 -15.85
N PHE A 35 10.49 -21.44 -15.50
CA PHE A 35 10.36 -22.47 -14.48
C PHE A 35 10.15 -23.87 -15.04
N ALA A 36 10.11 -24.06 -16.38
CA ALA A 36 10.03 -25.38 -17.00
C ALA A 36 11.18 -26.28 -16.54
N GLY A 37 10.84 -27.44 -15.97
CA GLY A 37 11.82 -28.40 -15.44
C GLY A 37 12.49 -27.95 -14.12
N ALA A 38 12.06 -26.87 -13.49
CA ALA A 38 12.61 -26.44 -12.20
C ALA A 38 12.26 -27.45 -11.10
N GLU A 39 13.22 -27.77 -10.22
CA GLU A 39 13.00 -28.65 -9.07
C GLU A 39 11.89 -28.16 -8.16
N ARG A 40 11.76 -26.85 -8.06
CA ARG A 40 10.74 -26.17 -7.27
C ARG A 40 9.90 -25.25 -8.15
N GLY A 41 8.66 -25.68 -8.42
CA GLY A 41 7.72 -24.90 -9.18
C GLY A 41 7.34 -23.57 -8.50
N LEU A 42 6.98 -22.58 -9.31
CA LEU A 42 6.52 -21.25 -8.87
C LEU A 42 5.02 -21.28 -8.55
N THR A 43 4.64 -20.76 -7.39
CA THR A 43 3.24 -20.55 -7.07
C THR A 43 2.76 -19.24 -7.70
N VAL A 44 1.65 -19.30 -8.46
CA VAL A 44 1.09 -18.13 -9.15
C VAL A 44 -0.37 -17.94 -8.73
N LEU A 45 -0.71 -16.76 -8.23
CA LEU A 45 -2.08 -16.35 -7.99
C LEU A 45 -2.58 -15.55 -9.19
N VAL A 46 -3.84 -15.71 -9.55
CA VAL A 46 -4.49 -14.85 -10.54
C VAL A 46 -4.87 -13.54 -9.87
N GLU A 47 -4.35 -12.43 -10.39
CA GLU A 47 -4.76 -11.10 -9.97
C GLU A 47 -6.08 -10.72 -10.64
N CYS A 48 -7.02 -10.24 -9.84
CA CYS A 48 -8.40 -9.96 -10.23
C CYS A 48 -8.71 -8.48 -10.02
N ASP A 49 -9.17 -7.79 -11.05
CA ASP A 49 -9.72 -6.46 -10.89
C ASP A 49 -11.18 -6.55 -10.45
N THR A 50 -11.41 -6.28 -9.19
CA THR A 50 -12.76 -6.27 -8.60
C THR A 50 -13.39 -4.88 -8.58
N GLY A 51 -12.92 -3.98 -9.46
CA GLY A 51 -13.41 -2.61 -9.62
C GLY A 51 -12.37 -1.53 -9.31
N GLY A 52 -11.13 -1.91 -8.97
CA GLY A 52 -10.04 -0.98 -8.66
C GLY A 52 -9.46 -0.25 -9.87
N GLY A 53 -9.67 -0.78 -11.09
CA GLY A 53 -9.23 -0.17 -12.35
C GLY A 53 -7.69 -0.06 -12.47
N ARG A 54 -6.94 -0.97 -11.83
CA ARG A 54 -5.47 -0.94 -11.85
C ARG A 54 -4.89 -2.06 -12.72
N CYS A 55 -4.84 -3.26 -12.23
CA CYS A 55 -4.41 -4.48 -12.92
C CYS A 55 -5.29 -5.64 -12.46
N GLY A 56 -5.26 -6.72 -13.21
CA GLY A 56 -6.05 -7.90 -12.93
C GLY A 56 -7.00 -8.28 -14.07
N VAL A 57 -7.37 -9.55 -14.10
CA VAL A 57 -8.38 -10.06 -15.04
C VAL A 57 -9.74 -9.41 -14.76
N GLN A 58 -10.48 -9.10 -15.83
CA GLN A 58 -11.68 -8.26 -15.76
C GLN A 58 -12.99 -9.06 -15.56
N SER A 59 -12.91 -10.40 -15.57
CA SER A 59 -14.09 -11.23 -15.35
C SER A 59 -13.74 -12.59 -14.71
N PRO A 60 -14.72 -13.21 -14.01
CA PRO A 60 -14.57 -14.57 -13.48
C PRO A 60 -14.18 -15.61 -14.55
N ALA A 61 -14.68 -15.46 -15.78
CA ALA A 61 -14.34 -16.35 -16.89
C ALA A 61 -12.86 -16.22 -17.30
N GLN A 62 -12.30 -15.00 -17.30
CA GLN A 62 -10.89 -14.77 -17.56
C GLN A 62 -10.03 -15.35 -16.44
N ALA A 63 -10.46 -15.23 -15.17
CA ALA A 63 -9.76 -15.84 -14.03
C ALA A 63 -9.70 -17.37 -14.19
N LEU A 64 -10.79 -18.01 -14.55
CA LEU A 64 -10.82 -19.45 -14.84
C LEU A 64 -9.88 -19.84 -15.99
N ALA A 65 -9.88 -19.07 -17.09
CA ALA A 65 -9.02 -19.35 -18.24
C ALA A 65 -7.53 -19.27 -17.83
N LEU A 66 -7.17 -18.25 -17.08
CA LEU A 66 -5.79 -18.05 -16.63
C LEU A 66 -5.36 -19.10 -15.60
N ALA A 67 -6.22 -19.47 -14.65
CA ALA A 67 -5.98 -20.54 -13.69
C ALA A 67 -5.70 -21.87 -14.39
N ARG A 68 -6.49 -22.21 -15.43
CA ARG A 68 -6.24 -23.42 -16.25
C ARG A 68 -4.90 -23.37 -16.95
N GLN A 69 -4.52 -22.23 -17.50
CA GLN A 69 -3.22 -22.06 -18.14
C GLN A 69 -2.08 -22.28 -17.16
N ILE A 70 -2.20 -21.75 -15.92
CA ILE A 70 -1.20 -21.98 -14.86
C ILE A 70 -1.12 -23.46 -14.49
N GLU A 71 -2.24 -24.14 -14.29
CA GLU A 71 -2.27 -25.57 -13.93
C GLU A 71 -1.69 -26.48 -15.01
N LEU A 72 -1.81 -26.11 -16.29
CA LEU A 72 -1.29 -26.86 -17.42
C LEU A 72 0.19 -26.57 -17.70
N ALA A 73 0.74 -25.50 -17.16
CA ALA A 73 2.12 -25.09 -17.42
C ALA A 73 3.11 -25.86 -16.53
N ASP A 74 4.10 -26.50 -17.15
CA ASP A 74 5.19 -27.14 -16.41
C ASP A 74 5.94 -26.10 -15.55
N GLY A 75 6.30 -26.50 -14.35
CA GLY A 75 7.00 -25.64 -13.38
C GLY A 75 6.14 -24.58 -12.69
N LEU A 76 4.84 -24.50 -12.99
CA LEU A 76 3.92 -23.60 -12.29
C LEU A 76 2.91 -24.36 -11.42
N ARG A 77 2.33 -23.66 -10.48
CA ARG A 77 1.25 -24.15 -9.63
C ARG A 77 0.28 -23.01 -9.35
N PHE A 78 -1.01 -23.24 -9.57
CA PHE A 78 -2.04 -22.29 -9.20
C PHE A 78 -2.11 -22.16 -7.68
N GLY A 79 -1.96 -20.95 -7.17
CA GLY A 79 -1.94 -20.64 -5.74
C GLY A 79 -3.26 -20.04 -5.23
N GLY A 80 -4.14 -19.64 -6.13
CA GLY A 80 -5.41 -19.01 -5.78
C GLY A 80 -5.63 -17.67 -6.46
N LEU A 81 -6.43 -16.83 -5.83
CA LEU A 81 -6.83 -15.52 -6.33
C LEU A 81 -6.25 -14.41 -5.47
N MET A 82 -5.96 -13.26 -6.09
CA MET A 82 -5.55 -12.06 -5.40
C MET A 82 -6.31 -10.86 -5.95
N THR A 83 -6.74 -9.96 -5.07
CA THR A 83 -7.32 -8.67 -5.46
C THR A 83 -6.93 -7.57 -4.50
N TYR A 84 -6.93 -6.34 -4.99
CA TYR A 84 -6.94 -5.13 -4.20
C TYR A 84 -8.25 -4.39 -4.47
N PRO A 85 -9.27 -4.57 -3.62
CA PRO A 85 -10.61 -4.04 -3.87
C PRO A 85 -10.62 -2.50 -3.79
N PRO A 86 -11.58 -1.86 -4.46
CA PRO A 86 -11.86 -0.45 -4.23
C PRO A 86 -12.17 -0.18 -2.76
N LEU A 87 -11.86 1.02 -2.32
CA LEU A 87 -12.15 1.47 -0.98
C LEU A 87 -13.66 1.42 -0.71
N HIS A 88 -14.03 0.84 0.44
CA HIS A 88 -15.42 0.69 0.90
C HIS A 88 -16.36 -0.10 -0.03
N ASP A 89 -15.84 -0.82 -1.02
CA ASP A 89 -16.63 -1.67 -1.92
C ASP A 89 -16.34 -3.17 -1.76
N GLY A 90 -16.06 -3.58 -0.52
CA GLY A 90 -15.79 -4.98 -0.19
C GLY A 90 -16.92 -5.93 -0.57
N ALA A 91 -18.18 -5.48 -0.57
CA ALA A 91 -19.32 -6.31 -0.92
C ALA A 91 -19.35 -6.67 -2.43
N ALA A 92 -18.97 -5.74 -3.32
CA ALA A 92 -18.87 -6.02 -4.75
C ALA A 92 -17.68 -6.96 -5.02
N ALA A 93 -16.55 -6.73 -4.39
CA ALA A 93 -15.40 -7.62 -4.47
C ALA A 93 -15.72 -9.03 -3.98
N GLU A 94 -16.43 -9.16 -2.87
CA GLU A 94 -16.87 -10.45 -2.33
C GLU A 94 -17.79 -11.21 -3.30
N ARG A 95 -18.77 -10.54 -3.94
CA ARG A 95 -19.63 -11.16 -4.97
C ARG A 95 -18.81 -11.66 -6.15
N TRP A 96 -17.91 -10.83 -6.66
CA TRP A 96 -17.00 -11.18 -7.75
C TRP A 96 -16.17 -12.41 -7.44
N LEU A 97 -15.58 -12.46 -6.23
CA LEU A 97 -14.76 -13.58 -5.76
C LEU A 97 -15.59 -14.86 -5.57
N ARG A 98 -16.82 -14.77 -5.05
CA ARG A 98 -17.73 -15.93 -4.91
C ARG A 98 -18.12 -16.52 -6.26
N GLU A 99 -18.43 -15.68 -7.25
CA GLU A 99 -18.71 -16.13 -8.61
C GLU A 99 -17.50 -16.84 -9.23
N THR A 100 -16.32 -16.25 -9.10
CA THR A 100 -15.08 -16.85 -9.60
C THR A 100 -14.77 -18.18 -8.90
N LEU A 101 -14.92 -18.24 -7.60
CA LEU A 101 -14.72 -19.46 -6.81
C LEU A 101 -15.68 -20.58 -7.26
N ALA A 102 -16.94 -20.24 -7.54
CA ALA A 102 -17.91 -21.21 -8.04
C ALA A 102 -17.52 -21.78 -9.42
N LEU A 103 -17.04 -20.91 -10.35
CA LEU A 103 -16.56 -21.34 -11.66
C LEU A 103 -15.32 -22.24 -11.55
N LEU A 104 -14.34 -21.88 -10.73
CA LEU A 104 -13.12 -22.65 -10.53
C LEU A 104 -13.43 -24.05 -9.93
N ARG A 105 -14.27 -24.09 -8.89
CA ARG A 105 -14.72 -25.34 -8.27
C ARG A 105 -15.52 -26.21 -9.24
N GLY A 106 -16.40 -25.61 -10.04
CA GLY A 106 -17.15 -26.30 -11.09
C GLY A 106 -16.27 -26.89 -12.19
N ALA A 107 -15.07 -26.34 -12.37
CA ALA A 107 -14.03 -26.86 -13.26
C ALA A 107 -13.06 -27.85 -12.60
N GLY A 108 -13.25 -28.18 -11.33
CA GLY A 108 -12.38 -29.09 -10.57
C GLY A 108 -11.07 -28.46 -10.11
N ILE A 109 -10.95 -27.12 -10.13
CA ILE A 109 -9.77 -26.39 -9.72
C ILE A 109 -9.94 -25.97 -8.24
N GLU A 110 -9.04 -26.43 -7.38
CA GLU A 110 -8.98 -25.98 -5.99
C GLU A 110 -8.42 -24.56 -5.90
N VAL A 111 -8.93 -23.78 -4.96
CA VAL A 111 -8.48 -22.40 -4.69
C VAL A 111 -7.90 -22.34 -3.29
N PRO A 112 -6.57 -22.57 -3.12
CA PRO A 112 -5.95 -22.63 -1.80
C PRO A 112 -6.01 -21.31 -1.04
N VAL A 113 -5.82 -20.18 -1.74
CA VAL A 113 -5.77 -18.85 -1.16
C VAL A 113 -6.69 -17.90 -1.93
N ILE A 114 -7.45 -17.11 -1.21
CA ILE A 114 -8.13 -15.92 -1.72
C ILE A 114 -7.62 -14.74 -0.90
N SER A 115 -6.66 -14.02 -1.50
CA SER A 115 -5.94 -12.94 -0.86
C SER A 115 -6.55 -11.59 -1.25
N SER A 116 -7.01 -10.83 -0.27
CA SER A 116 -7.70 -9.56 -0.50
C SER A 116 -7.43 -8.57 0.63
N GLY A 117 -7.80 -7.33 0.39
CA GLY A 117 -7.88 -6.30 1.41
C GLY A 117 -6.79 -5.26 1.33
N ASN A 118 -7.07 -4.25 2.09
CA ASN A 118 -6.29 -3.04 2.31
C ASN A 118 -6.39 -2.68 3.80
N THR A 119 -5.71 -1.65 4.26
CA THR A 119 -5.81 -1.19 5.66
C THR A 119 -7.15 -0.54 5.98
N PRO A 120 -7.75 0.33 5.12
CA PRO A 120 -9.04 0.95 5.43
C PRO A 120 -10.17 -0.05 5.74
N ASP A 121 -10.18 -1.20 5.06
CA ASP A 121 -11.24 -2.21 5.22
C ASP A 121 -10.84 -3.35 6.17
N MET A 122 -9.73 -3.23 6.92
CA MET A 122 -9.22 -4.31 7.77
C MET A 122 -10.17 -4.74 8.88
N TRP A 123 -11.02 -3.84 9.32
CA TRP A 123 -12.02 -4.08 10.39
C TRP A 123 -13.36 -4.59 9.85
N ALA A 124 -13.49 -4.79 8.53
CA ALA A 124 -14.71 -5.32 7.95
C ALA A 124 -15.02 -6.70 8.53
N THR A 125 -16.24 -6.85 9.06
CA THR A 125 -16.76 -8.08 9.66
C THR A 125 -17.75 -8.77 8.74
N GLY A 126 -18.04 -10.05 9.00
CA GLY A 126 -19.02 -10.85 8.26
C GLY A 126 -18.39 -12.06 7.56
N GLU A 127 -19.27 -12.89 6.99
CA GLU A 127 -18.85 -14.05 6.22
C GLU A 127 -18.14 -13.64 4.93
N SER A 128 -16.97 -14.20 4.69
CA SER A 128 -16.16 -13.91 3.52
C SER A 128 -15.52 -15.17 2.96
N VAL A 129 -15.33 -15.21 1.64
CA VAL A 129 -14.50 -16.23 0.98
C VAL A 129 -13.02 -15.92 1.05
N VAL A 130 -12.66 -14.73 1.51
CA VAL A 130 -11.26 -14.29 1.68
C VAL A 130 -10.60 -15.10 2.78
N THR A 131 -9.45 -15.71 2.45
CA THR A 131 -8.66 -16.52 3.38
C THR A 131 -7.43 -15.80 3.92
N GLU A 132 -7.02 -14.71 3.26
CA GLU A 132 -5.85 -13.91 3.59
C GLU A 132 -6.13 -12.43 3.41
N ARG A 133 -5.77 -11.62 4.41
CA ARG A 133 -5.84 -10.16 4.33
C ARG A 133 -4.45 -9.54 4.39
N ARG A 134 -4.25 -8.43 3.66
CA ARG A 134 -2.94 -7.76 3.49
C ARG A 134 -2.97 -6.30 3.94
N PRO A 135 -3.33 -5.98 5.20
CA PRO A 135 -3.16 -4.64 5.72
C PRO A 135 -1.65 -4.34 5.83
N GLY A 136 -1.21 -3.17 5.40
CA GLY A 136 0.19 -2.75 5.44
C GLY A 136 0.38 -1.48 6.27
N THR A 137 -0.39 -0.44 5.98
CA THR A 137 -0.28 0.88 6.60
C THR A 137 -0.64 0.88 8.10
N TYR A 138 -1.31 -0.17 8.60
CA TYR A 138 -1.69 -0.30 10.02
C TYR A 138 -0.52 -0.19 11.01
N ILE A 139 0.72 -0.46 10.56
CA ILE A 139 1.92 -0.32 11.39
C ILE A 139 2.16 1.13 11.82
N TYR A 140 1.82 2.06 10.94
CA TYR A 140 2.07 3.49 11.15
C TYR A 140 0.78 4.26 11.32
N TYR A 141 -0.25 3.89 10.58
CA TYR A 141 -1.39 4.70 10.21
C TYR A 141 -0.97 6.08 9.67
N ASP A 142 -1.90 6.81 9.13
CA ASP A 142 -1.70 8.13 8.56
C ASP A 142 -3.04 8.85 8.47
N ARG A 143 -3.04 10.09 7.97
CA ARG A 143 -4.25 10.87 7.83
C ARG A 143 -5.31 10.17 6.97
N PHE A 144 -4.90 9.50 5.87
CA PHE A 144 -5.84 8.78 5.01
C PHE A 144 -6.59 7.68 5.77
N GLN A 145 -5.92 6.94 6.64
CA GLN A 145 -6.56 5.89 7.43
C GLN A 145 -7.55 6.47 8.46
N VAL A 146 -7.25 7.62 9.04
CA VAL A 146 -8.16 8.30 9.97
C VAL A 146 -9.40 8.84 9.26
N GLU A 147 -9.23 9.53 8.13
CA GLU A 147 -10.33 10.08 7.32
C GLU A 147 -11.28 8.97 6.78
N HIS A 148 -10.76 7.75 6.62
CA HIS A 148 -11.54 6.57 6.19
C HIS A 148 -11.96 5.64 7.33
N GLY A 149 -11.81 6.06 8.59
CA GLY A 149 -12.36 5.37 9.75
C GLY A 149 -11.62 4.09 10.15
N ALA A 150 -10.42 3.83 9.61
CA ALA A 150 -9.62 2.67 9.99
C ALA A 150 -8.79 2.89 11.26
N ALA A 151 -8.55 4.14 11.64
CA ALA A 151 -7.75 4.56 12.78
C ALA A 151 -8.28 5.85 13.42
N THR A 152 -7.75 6.19 14.58
CA THR A 152 -7.88 7.50 15.20
C THR A 152 -6.57 8.28 15.10
N TRP A 153 -6.58 9.58 15.39
CA TRP A 153 -5.36 10.38 15.42
C TRP A 153 -4.31 9.85 16.41
N ALA A 154 -4.76 9.25 17.51
CA ALA A 154 -3.88 8.65 18.52
C ALA A 154 -3.16 7.38 18.04
N ASP A 155 -3.68 6.73 17.00
CA ASP A 155 -3.08 5.53 16.42
C ASP A 155 -2.00 5.85 15.38
N CYS A 156 -1.91 7.13 14.92
CA CYS A 156 -0.90 7.55 13.94
C CYS A 156 0.48 7.58 14.57
N ALA A 157 1.25 6.53 14.35
CA ALA A 157 2.59 6.37 14.91
C ALA A 157 3.68 7.12 14.10
N LEU A 158 3.48 7.29 12.78
CA LEU A 158 4.43 8.02 11.94
C LEU A 158 4.10 9.52 11.92
N SER A 159 5.10 10.33 12.19
CA SER A 159 5.04 11.78 11.97
C SER A 159 6.36 12.31 11.44
N VAL A 160 6.31 13.40 10.69
CA VAL A 160 7.48 14.18 10.29
C VAL A 160 7.67 15.31 11.28
N LEU A 161 8.84 15.39 11.92
CA LEU A 161 9.20 16.51 12.78
C LEU A 161 9.72 17.65 11.91
N ALA A 162 9.09 18.81 12.02
CA ALA A 162 9.44 20.02 11.28
C ALA A 162 9.57 21.23 12.21
N THR A 163 10.24 22.27 11.72
CA THR A 163 10.41 23.54 12.40
C THR A 163 9.64 24.65 11.67
N VAL A 164 9.01 25.52 12.40
CA VAL A 164 8.44 26.77 11.85
C VAL A 164 9.60 27.70 11.50
N VAL A 165 9.86 27.91 10.22
CA VAL A 165 10.99 28.74 9.76
C VAL A 165 10.59 30.16 9.41
N SER A 166 9.30 30.41 9.14
CA SER A 166 8.82 31.75 8.81
C SER A 166 7.34 31.96 9.12
N ARG A 167 6.98 33.21 9.39
CA ARG A 167 5.59 33.68 9.48
C ARG A 167 5.46 35.00 8.73
N PRO A 168 5.33 34.96 7.39
CA PRO A 168 5.31 36.17 6.58
C PRO A 168 4.06 37.01 6.76
N THR A 169 2.96 36.43 7.26
CA THR A 169 1.72 37.12 7.64
C THR A 169 1.18 36.58 8.96
N ALA A 170 0.18 37.21 9.52
CA ALA A 170 -0.48 36.76 10.75
C ALA A 170 -1.15 35.35 10.61
N THR A 171 -1.51 34.96 9.39
CA THR A 171 -2.21 33.71 9.09
C THR A 171 -1.36 32.69 8.35
N ARG A 172 -0.17 33.05 7.84
CA ARG A 172 0.67 32.11 7.08
C ARG A 172 1.85 31.63 7.92
N VAL A 173 2.00 30.30 7.96
CA VAL A 173 3.10 29.61 8.62
C VAL A 173 3.87 28.79 7.60
N ILE A 174 5.20 28.87 7.65
CA ILE A 174 6.10 28.11 6.77
C ILE A 174 6.91 27.14 7.62
N LEU A 175 6.90 25.87 7.20
CA LEU A 175 7.65 24.77 7.79
C LEU A 175 8.82 24.38 6.90
N ASP A 176 9.90 23.84 7.48
CA ASP A 176 11.06 23.28 6.78
C ASP A 176 10.82 21.83 6.29
N ALA A 177 9.59 21.46 6.02
CA ALA A 177 9.20 20.14 5.50
C ALA A 177 8.31 20.33 4.26
N GLY A 178 8.88 20.13 3.09
CA GLY A 178 8.21 20.18 1.80
C GLY A 178 7.96 18.80 1.20
N SER A 179 7.83 18.74 -0.13
CA SER A 179 7.53 17.48 -0.85
C SER A 179 8.64 16.45 -0.73
N LYS A 180 9.89 16.86 -0.48
CA LYS A 180 11.02 15.93 -0.21
C LYS A 180 10.89 15.19 1.12
N ALA A 181 10.10 15.71 2.06
CA ALA A 181 9.84 15.07 3.36
C ALA A 181 8.44 14.44 3.46
N LEU A 182 7.44 15.03 2.77
CA LEU A 182 6.02 14.65 2.91
C LEU A 182 5.42 13.99 1.67
N SER A 183 6.17 14.01 0.54
CA SER A 183 5.62 13.65 -0.76
C SER A 183 4.51 14.62 -1.23
N SER A 184 4.20 14.60 -2.52
CA SER A 184 3.05 15.28 -3.11
C SER A 184 1.83 14.37 -3.29
N ASP A 185 1.91 13.13 -2.80
CA ASP A 185 0.80 12.19 -2.88
C ASP A 185 -0.28 12.55 -1.84
N THR A 186 -1.40 13.07 -2.32
CA THR A 186 -2.51 13.48 -1.46
C THR A 186 -3.47 12.36 -1.14
N LEU A 187 -3.44 11.23 -1.87
CA LEU A 187 -4.45 10.17 -1.80
C LEU A 187 -5.90 10.70 -1.95
N GLY A 188 -6.08 11.80 -2.68
CA GLY A 188 -7.37 12.45 -2.86
C GLY A 188 -7.85 13.32 -1.69
N LEU A 189 -7.07 13.44 -0.63
CA LEU A 189 -7.35 14.35 0.48
C LEU A 189 -7.00 15.80 0.13
N SER A 190 -7.62 16.74 0.81
CA SER A 190 -7.25 18.16 0.73
C SER A 190 -5.94 18.42 1.48
N GLY A 191 -4.98 19.11 0.83
CA GLY A 191 -3.67 19.43 1.41
C GLY A 191 -2.75 18.21 1.53
N HIS A 192 -1.68 18.33 2.33
CA HIS A 192 -0.52 17.42 2.28
C HIS A 192 -0.12 16.80 3.62
N GLY A 193 -0.93 16.97 4.63
CA GLY A 193 -0.72 16.51 6.00
C GLY A 193 -1.38 17.45 6.99
N ILE A 194 -1.39 17.07 8.27
CA ILE A 194 -2.01 17.84 9.35
C ILE A 194 -1.04 17.96 10.53
N LEU A 195 -1.02 19.10 11.20
CA LEU A 195 -0.26 19.24 12.44
C LEU A 195 -0.93 18.42 13.55
N ALA A 196 -0.16 17.55 14.16
CA ALA A 196 -0.63 16.68 15.23
C ALA A 196 -1.25 17.48 16.39
N GLY A 197 -2.44 17.06 16.82
CA GLY A 197 -3.18 17.73 17.90
C GLY A 197 -3.89 19.03 17.51
N THR A 198 -3.97 19.34 16.22
CA THR A 198 -4.64 20.54 15.71
C THR A 198 -5.52 20.21 14.49
N GLU A 199 -6.26 21.21 14.00
CA GLU A 199 -7.01 21.18 12.73
C GLU A 199 -6.20 21.81 11.56
N LEU A 200 -4.92 22.15 11.77
CA LEU A 200 -4.12 22.88 10.79
C LEU A 200 -3.54 21.93 9.73
N VAL A 201 -4.01 22.09 8.50
CA VAL A 201 -3.60 21.32 7.33
C VAL A 201 -2.54 22.10 6.55
N LEU A 202 -1.53 21.38 6.03
CA LEU A 202 -0.58 21.93 5.06
C LEU A 202 -1.29 22.12 3.72
N THR A 203 -1.49 23.39 3.33
CA THR A 203 -2.27 23.76 2.14
C THR A 203 -1.48 23.65 0.84
N ALA A 204 -0.15 23.80 0.92
CA ALA A 204 0.75 23.70 -0.23
C ALA A 204 2.14 23.23 0.19
N LEU A 205 2.87 22.65 -0.78
CA LEU A 205 4.28 22.26 -0.64
C LEU A 205 5.11 22.89 -1.76
N SER A 206 6.32 23.33 -1.42
CA SER A 206 7.45 23.37 -2.34
C SER A 206 8.40 22.21 -2.01
N GLU A 207 9.59 22.17 -2.59
CA GLU A 207 10.53 21.06 -2.34
C GLU A 207 10.90 20.93 -0.86
N GLU A 208 11.24 22.07 -0.23
CA GLU A 208 11.77 22.12 1.14
C GLU A 208 10.79 22.78 2.14
N HIS A 209 9.68 23.35 1.68
CA HIS A 209 8.79 24.11 2.54
C HIS A 209 7.35 23.62 2.45
N GLY A 210 6.72 23.50 3.63
CA GLY A 210 5.29 23.31 3.79
C GLY A 210 4.62 24.63 4.18
N VAL A 211 3.46 24.92 3.61
CA VAL A 211 2.68 26.11 3.86
C VAL A 211 1.42 25.75 4.60
N ILE A 212 1.13 26.46 5.69
CA ILE A 212 -0.15 26.42 6.37
C ILE A 212 -0.79 27.80 6.26
N GLU A 213 -2.02 27.86 5.76
CA GLU A 213 -2.86 29.05 5.84
C GLU A 213 -3.87 28.84 6.97
N MET A 214 -3.72 29.60 8.04
CA MET A 214 -4.62 29.51 9.18
C MET A 214 -5.90 30.31 8.89
N PRO A 215 -7.08 29.85 9.34
CA PRO A 215 -8.35 30.56 9.10
C PRO A 215 -8.39 31.90 9.81
N GLU A 216 -7.70 32.02 10.93
CA GLU A 216 -7.63 33.24 11.74
C GLU A 216 -6.19 33.50 12.19
N ALA A 217 -5.89 34.77 12.50
CA ALA A 217 -4.60 35.14 13.07
C ALA A 217 -4.45 34.54 14.48
N ALA A 218 -3.34 33.87 14.73
CA ALA A 218 -3.01 33.30 16.02
C ALA A 218 -1.52 33.46 16.31
N ASP A 219 -1.12 33.41 17.59
CA ASP A 219 0.27 33.55 18.00
C ASP A 219 1.08 32.23 17.86
N THR A 220 0.41 31.13 17.68
CA THR A 220 1.02 29.78 17.55
C THR A 220 0.63 29.13 16.23
N PRO A 221 1.47 28.24 15.67
CA PRO A 221 2.84 27.94 16.12
C PRO A 221 3.80 29.12 15.82
N ARG A 222 4.87 29.28 16.66
CA ARG A 222 5.83 30.40 16.55
C ARG A 222 7.06 30.01 15.75
N ILE A 223 7.76 30.99 15.18
CA ILE A 223 9.06 30.77 14.54
C ILE A 223 10.01 30.10 15.52
N GLY A 224 10.70 29.04 15.08
CA GLY A 224 11.58 28.19 15.87
C GLY A 224 10.86 27.07 16.64
N GLU A 225 9.52 27.05 16.67
CA GLU A 225 8.76 25.97 17.28
C GLU A 225 8.83 24.71 16.42
N ARG A 226 9.06 23.55 17.08
CA ARG A 226 9.02 22.23 16.45
C ARG A 226 7.60 21.69 16.49
N VAL A 227 7.14 21.19 15.36
CA VAL A 227 5.82 20.61 15.17
C VAL A 227 5.91 19.22 14.58
N ARG A 228 4.95 18.37 14.87
CA ARG A 228 4.83 17.04 14.24
C ARG A 228 3.74 17.10 13.19
N ILE A 229 4.03 16.59 12.01
CA ILE A 229 3.09 16.50 10.90
C ILE A 229 2.70 15.03 10.71
N ILE A 230 1.41 14.73 10.80
CA ILE A 230 0.87 13.43 10.39
C ILE A 230 0.68 13.53 8.87
N PRO A 231 1.40 12.72 8.07
CA PRO A 231 1.31 12.79 6.61
C PRO A 231 0.00 12.20 6.09
N ASN A 232 -0.35 12.52 4.85
CA ASN A 232 -1.46 11.86 4.18
C ASN A 232 -1.19 10.39 3.91
N HIS A 233 0.06 10.04 3.53
CA HIS A 233 0.45 8.69 3.10
C HIS A 233 1.76 8.24 3.73
N ALA A 234 1.68 7.45 4.79
CA ALA A 234 2.86 6.97 5.53
C ALA A 234 3.81 6.11 4.69
N CYS A 235 3.30 5.33 3.73
CA CYS A 235 4.12 4.45 2.90
C CYS A 235 5.12 5.22 2.03
N VAL A 236 4.67 6.31 1.41
CA VAL A 236 5.54 7.14 0.57
C VAL A 236 6.52 7.91 1.42
N VAL A 237 6.06 8.47 2.54
CA VAL A 237 6.91 9.24 3.47
C VAL A 237 8.03 8.36 4.04
N SER A 238 7.73 7.14 4.50
CA SER A 238 8.77 6.24 4.99
C SER A 238 9.83 5.92 3.94
N ASN A 239 9.46 5.86 2.65
CA ASN A 239 10.42 5.62 1.56
C ASN A 239 11.28 6.85 1.21
N LEU A 240 10.97 8.04 1.73
CA LEU A 240 11.78 9.26 1.52
C LEU A 240 12.98 9.36 2.48
N PHE A 241 12.97 8.61 3.59
CA PHE A 241 13.99 8.69 4.63
C PHE A 241 14.82 7.41 4.70
N ASP A 242 16.11 7.55 5.01
CA ASP A 242 17.01 6.40 5.21
C ASP A 242 16.79 5.71 6.56
N ALA A 243 16.27 6.44 7.52
CA ALA A 243 16.00 5.96 8.86
C ALA A 243 14.77 6.64 9.49
N VAL A 244 14.19 5.98 10.47
CA VAL A 244 13.14 6.52 11.34
C VAL A 244 13.59 6.45 12.79
N ASN A 245 13.21 7.43 13.60
CA ASN A 245 13.49 7.44 15.03
C ASN A 245 12.29 6.89 15.80
N LEU A 246 12.51 5.83 16.57
CA LEU A 246 11.53 5.37 17.55
C LEU A 246 11.60 6.32 18.77
N VAL A 247 10.47 6.94 19.09
CA VAL A 247 10.43 7.96 20.15
C VAL A 247 9.39 7.62 21.22
N ARG A 248 9.64 8.09 22.44
CA ARG A 248 8.67 8.13 23.53
C ARG A 248 8.54 9.57 24.00
N GLY A 249 7.45 10.24 23.62
CA GLY A 249 7.37 11.69 23.77
C GLY A 249 8.45 12.39 22.95
N ASP A 250 9.38 13.09 23.62
CA ASP A 250 10.50 13.79 22.99
C ASP A 250 11.84 13.03 23.10
N GLU A 251 11.84 11.86 23.75
CA GLU A 251 13.03 11.03 23.89
C GLU A 251 13.18 10.08 22.69
N VAL A 252 14.34 10.09 22.03
CA VAL A 252 14.69 9.13 20.99
C VAL A 252 15.23 7.87 21.67
N LEU A 253 14.51 6.75 21.49
CA LEU A 253 14.87 5.45 22.05
C LEU A 253 15.83 4.70 21.13
N GLU A 254 15.58 4.76 19.83
CA GLU A 254 16.33 4.01 18.81
C GLU A 254 16.22 4.68 17.45
N THR A 255 17.22 4.53 16.60
CA THR A 255 17.16 4.89 15.18
C THR A 255 17.17 3.61 14.35
N LEU A 256 16.11 3.39 13.58
CA LEU A 256 15.89 2.21 12.75
C LEU A 256 16.11 2.54 11.29
N ALA A 257 16.93 1.75 10.59
CA ALA A 257 17.11 1.89 9.15
C ALA A 257 15.86 1.46 8.38
N VAL A 258 15.48 2.23 7.35
CA VAL A 258 14.44 1.83 6.39
C VAL A 258 15.08 0.88 5.37
N ALA A 259 15.08 -0.41 5.68
CA ALA A 259 15.85 -1.43 4.97
C ALA A 259 15.54 -1.54 3.47
N ALA A 260 14.30 -1.24 3.06
CA ALA A 260 13.85 -1.30 1.67
C ALA A 260 13.74 0.08 1.00
N ARG A 261 14.30 1.12 1.61
CA ARG A 261 14.28 2.48 1.05
C ARG A 261 14.86 2.51 -0.36
N GLY A 262 14.10 3.05 -1.33
CA GLY A 262 14.53 3.17 -2.71
C GLY A 262 14.64 1.84 -3.50
N ARG A 263 14.21 0.71 -2.94
CA ARG A 263 14.20 -0.59 -3.62
C ARG A 263 12.97 -0.72 -4.52
N VAL A 264 12.95 0.02 -5.62
CA VAL A 264 11.82 0.10 -6.58
C VAL A 264 12.14 -0.54 -7.95
N ASP A 265 13.15 -1.39 -8.02
CA ASP A 265 13.67 -2.09 -9.21
C ASP A 265 13.00 -3.47 -9.46
#